data_aadabccf69a2f03a0d9efc5e0fe24ac8
#
_entry.id   aadabccf69a2f03a0d9efc5e0fe24ac8
#
_cell.length_a   1.000
_cell.length_b   1.000
_cell.length_c   1.000
_cell.angle_alpha   90.00
_cell.angle_beta   90.00
_cell.angle_gamma   90.00
#
_symmetry.space_group_name_H-M   'P 1'
#
loop_
_entity.id
_entity.type
_entity.pdbx_description
1 polymer ?
#
loop_
_entity_poly.entity_id
_entity_poly.type
_entity_poly.pdbx_seq_one_letter_code
_entity_poly.pdbx_strand_id
1 'polypeptide(L)'
;MSNLQSSLEQNKSEPKPSRPYIPDYGIPTSIEGTLPWSHVGERMEQSRNYWVGTVRPDGRPHVVPVWGVWVEGTLYFGGGPDTRWSRNLAANPQVAMHLESGDDVVILEGEVERITDPAHPMASRIDDAYEAKYQMRHGLPVWVLRPQVAFAWSKFPDNATRWLFSEE
;
A
#
# COMPACT_ATOMS: atom_id res chain seq x y z
N MET A 1 -35.29 -19.78 -7.57
CA MET A 1 -34.79 -18.45 -7.91
C MET A 1 -33.65 -18.14 -6.98
N SER A 2 -32.52 -18.71 -7.22
CA SER A 2 -31.26 -18.43 -6.48
C SER A 2 -30.14 -18.89 -7.40
N ASN A 3 -29.45 -17.96 -8.03
CA ASN A 3 -28.14 -18.16 -8.66
C ASN A 3 -27.79 -17.04 -9.66
N LEU A 4 -27.93 -15.78 -9.25
CA LEU A 4 -27.51 -14.65 -10.07
C LEU A 4 -26.72 -13.57 -9.28
N GLN A 5 -26.30 -13.88 -8.05
CA GLN A 5 -25.56 -12.91 -7.21
C GLN A 5 -24.09 -13.27 -6.97
N SER A 6 -23.58 -14.33 -7.56
CA SER A 6 -22.19 -14.78 -7.35
C SER A 6 -21.24 -14.45 -8.53
N SER A 7 -21.63 -13.61 -9.47
CA SER A 7 -20.85 -13.37 -10.70
C SER A 7 -20.21 -11.98 -10.80
N LEU A 8 -20.14 -11.20 -9.72
CA LEU A 8 -19.54 -9.86 -9.71
C LEU A 8 -18.33 -9.72 -8.76
N GLU A 9 -17.79 -10.83 -8.28
CA GLU A 9 -16.39 -10.81 -7.83
C GLU A 9 -15.53 -10.72 -9.09
N GLN A 10 -15.21 -9.50 -9.47
CA GLN A 10 -14.20 -9.25 -10.49
C GLN A 10 -12.93 -9.98 -10.05
N ASN A 11 -12.62 -11.02 -10.75
CA ASN A 11 -11.38 -11.77 -10.66
C ASN A 11 -10.26 -10.82 -11.11
N LYS A 12 -9.83 -9.92 -10.21
CA LYS A 12 -8.61 -9.15 -10.41
C LYS A 12 -7.50 -10.18 -10.43
N SER A 13 -6.99 -10.48 -11.60
CA SER A 13 -5.85 -11.36 -11.75
C SER A 13 -4.71 -10.84 -10.88
N GLU A 14 -4.05 -11.73 -10.13
CA GLU A 14 -2.88 -11.33 -9.34
C GLU A 14 -1.86 -10.59 -10.21
N PRO A 15 -1.22 -9.54 -9.68
CA PRO A 15 -0.20 -8.83 -10.42
C PRO A 15 0.97 -9.77 -10.73
N LYS A 16 1.53 -9.64 -11.92
CA LYS A 16 2.64 -10.50 -12.34
C LYS A 16 3.96 -10.00 -11.76
N PRO A 17 4.76 -10.90 -11.16
CA PRO A 17 6.08 -10.53 -10.66
C PRO A 17 7.04 -10.25 -11.83
N SER A 18 7.93 -9.30 -11.60
CA SER A 18 9.06 -8.97 -12.46
C SER A 18 10.29 -8.68 -11.60
N ARG A 19 11.41 -8.39 -12.24
CA ARG A 19 12.63 -7.99 -11.51
C ARG A 19 12.73 -6.47 -11.45
N PRO A 20 13.13 -5.91 -10.29
CA PRO A 20 13.49 -4.50 -10.23
C PRO A 20 14.78 -4.24 -11.03
N TYR A 21 14.90 -3.05 -11.57
CA TYR A 21 16.14 -2.60 -12.20
C TYR A 21 16.99 -1.85 -11.18
N ILE A 22 17.99 -2.54 -10.61
CA ILE A 22 18.95 -1.97 -9.67
C ILE A 22 20.34 -2.34 -10.19
N PRO A 23 20.99 -1.44 -10.96
CA PRO A 23 22.29 -1.71 -11.57
C PRO A 23 23.35 -2.08 -10.53
N ASP A 24 24.24 -3.01 -10.90
CA ASP A 24 25.42 -3.42 -10.12
C ASP A 24 25.13 -4.19 -8.81
N TYR A 25 23.86 -4.50 -8.53
CA TYR A 25 23.48 -5.24 -7.32
C TYR A 25 23.23 -6.75 -7.55
N GLY A 26 23.48 -7.24 -8.76
CA GLY A 26 23.38 -8.67 -9.05
C GLY A 26 21.94 -9.20 -9.09
N ILE A 27 20.97 -8.37 -9.43
CA ILE A 27 19.59 -8.82 -9.61
C ILE A 27 19.53 -9.88 -10.71
N PRO A 28 18.95 -11.08 -10.46
CA PRO A 28 18.81 -12.10 -11.49
C PRO A 28 17.96 -11.61 -12.67
N THR A 29 18.26 -12.11 -13.87
CA THR A 29 17.49 -11.80 -15.08
C THR A 29 16.24 -12.68 -15.24
N SER A 30 16.28 -13.89 -14.66
CA SER A 30 15.14 -14.81 -14.63
C SER A 30 14.11 -14.37 -13.60
N ILE A 31 12.82 -14.58 -13.91
CA ILE A 31 11.73 -14.43 -12.93
C ILE A 31 11.62 -15.60 -11.95
N GLU A 32 12.36 -16.67 -12.17
CA GLU A 32 12.45 -17.78 -11.22
C GLU A 32 13.00 -17.29 -9.87
N GLY A 33 12.34 -17.70 -8.78
CA GLY A 33 12.69 -17.25 -7.43
C GLY A 33 12.13 -15.89 -7.03
N THR A 34 11.32 -15.24 -7.86
CA THR A 34 10.55 -14.06 -7.44
C THR A 34 9.49 -14.43 -6.40
N LEU A 35 9.09 -13.46 -5.59
CA LEU A 35 8.09 -13.63 -4.55
C LEU A 35 6.67 -13.61 -5.14
N PRO A 36 5.72 -14.36 -4.55
CA PRO A 36 4.30 -14.22 -4.87
C PRO A 36 3.73 -12.91 -4.28
N TRP A 37 2.67 -12.39 -4.87
CA TRP A 37 1.99 -11.18 -4.34
C TRP A 37 1.46 -11.37 -2.92
N SER A 38 1.07 -12.59 -2.54
CA SER A 38 0.67 -12.94 -1.17
C SER A 38 1.74 -12.62 -0.12
N HIS A 39 3.02 -12.63 -0.49
CA HIS A 39 4.12 -12.22 0.41
C HIS A 39 3.94 -10.77 0.86
N VAL A 40 3.59 -9.88 -0.06
CA VAL A 40 3.32 -8.48 0.27
C VAL A 40 2.08 -8.35 1.16
N GLY A 41 0.99 -9.01 0.80
CA GLY A 41 -0.26 -8.98 1.57
C GLY A 41 -0.07 -9.42 3.02
N GLU A 42 0.63 -10.52 3.25
CA GLU A 42 0.92 -11.02 4.60
C GLU A 42 1.69 -10.01 5.44
N ARG A 43 2.72 -9.38 4.89
CA ARG A 43 3.51 -8.38 5.61
C ARG A 43 2.75 -7.10 5.85
N MET A 44 1.96 -6.67 4.88
CA MET A 44 1.11 -5.49 5.03
C MET A 44 0.06 -5.68 6.12
N GLU A 45 -0.56 -6.85 6.20
CA GLU A 45 -1.55 -7.15 7.24
C GLU A 45 -0.94 -7.25 8.64
N GLN A 46 0.27 -7.79 8.77
CA GLN A 46 0.94 -8.00 10.04
C GLN A 46 1.61 -6.74 10.59
N SER A 47 1.88 -5.75 9.77
CA SER A 47 2.59 -4.54 10.18
C SER A 47 1.71 -3.64 11.03
N ARG A 48 2.27 -3.13 12.13
CA ARG A 48 1.60 -2.16 13.01
C ARG A 48 1.71 -0.74 12.47
N ASN A 49 2.86 -0.39 11.92
CA ASN A 49 3.18 0.94 11.42
C ASN A 49 3.57 0.89 9.95
N TYR A 50 3.29 1.97 9.25
CA TYR A 50 3.63 2.17 7.85
C TYR A 50 4.38 3.48 7.74
N TRP A 51 5.60 3.44 7.21
CA TRP A 51 6.38 4.64 6.94
C TRP A 51 5.95 5.26 5.63
N VAL A 52 5.49 6.50 5.69
CA VAL A 52 4.93 7.23 4.54
C VAL A 52 5.83 8.39 4.20
N GLY A 53 6.35 8.38 2.97
CA GLY A 53 7.16 9.44 2.39
C GLY A 53 6.29 10.36 1.52
N THR A 54 6.32 11.65 1.81
CA THR A 54 5.59 12.69 1.09
C THR A 54 6.51 13.82 0.69
N VAL A 55 6.05 14.74 -0.14
CA VAL A 55 6.84 15.84 -0.65
C VAL A 55 6.26 17.18 -0.18
N ARG A 56 7.09 18.00 0.46
CA ARG A 56 6.71 19.37 0.84
C ARG A 56 6.57 20.25 -0.39
N PRO A 57 5.83 21.38 -0.30
CA PRO A 57 5.69 22.31 -1.43
C PRO A 57 7.00 22.81 -2.02
N ASP A 58 8.05 22.90 -1.21
CA ASP A 58 9.40 23.32 -1.63
C ASP A 58 10.29 22.17 -2.15
N GLY A 59 9.73 20.97 -2.31
CA GLY A 59 10.41 19.80 -2.84
C GLY A 59 11.18 18.96 -1.81
N ARG A 60 11.27 19.40 -0.54
CA ARG A 60 11.93 18.60 0.49
C ARG A 60 11.10 17.36 0.83
N PRO A 61 11.73 16.18 0.93
CA PRO A 61 11.03 14.99 1.37
C PRO A 61 10.65 15.05 2.85
N HIS A 62 9.56 14.38 3.20
CA HIS A 62 9.11 14.22 4.57
C HIS A 62 8.71 12.77 4.78
N VAL A 63 9.12 12.15 5.87
CA VAL A 63 8.79 10.76 6.19
C VAL A 63 8.30 10.66 7.63
N VAL A 64 7.27 9.84 7.84
CA VAL A 64 6.63 9.66 9.14
C VAL A 64 5.98 8.27 9.23
N PRO A 65 6.01 7.60 10.39
CA PRO A 65 5.22 6.38 10.60
C PRO A 65 3.76 6.75 10.87
N VAL A 66 2.85 6.00 10.28
CA VAL A 66 1.41 6.14 10.48
C VAL A 66 0.78 4.79 10.79
N TRP A 67 -0.37 4.80 11.43
CA TRP A 67 -1.24 3.64 11.51
C TRP A 67 -2.05 3.50 10.23
N GLY A 68 -2.37 2.26 9.88
CA GLY A 68 -3.16 1.98 8.70
C GLY A 68 -3.71 0.56 8.69
N VAL A 69 -4.59 0.30 7.74
CA VAL A 69 -5.16 -1.02 7.52
C VAL A 69 -5.01 -1.41 6.07
N TRP A 70 -4.65 -2.67 5.86
CA TRP A 70 -4.54 -3.27 4.54
C TRP A 70 -5.79 -4.09 4.27
N VAL A 71 -6.57 -3.69 3.29
CA VAL A 71 -7.82 -4.34 2.92
C VAL A 71 -7.86 -4.54 1.41
N GLU A 72 -7.97 -5.78 0.97
CA GLU A 72 -8.10 -6.15 -0.44
C GLU A 72 -7.03 -5.51 -1.36
N GLY A 73 -5.78 -5.55 -0.94
CA GLY A 73 -4.65 -5.02 -1.73
C GLY A 73 -4.54 -3.49 -1.74
N THR A 74 -5.19 -2.81 -0.81
CA THR A 74 -5.22 -1.35 -0.69
C THR A 74 -4.87 -0.94 0.73
N LEU A 75 -4.01 0.06 0.89
CA LEU A 75 -3.69 0.66 2.18
C LEU A 75 -4.57 1.87 2.44
N TYR A 76 -5.25 1.85 3.59
CA TYR A 76 -6.03 2.97 4.12
C TYR A 76 -5.35 3.50 5.36
N PHE A 77 -5.08 4.80 5.39
CA PHE A 77 -4.43 5.43 6.53
C PHE A 77 -4.94 6.85 6.72
N GLY A 78 -4.90 7.32 7.93
CA GLY A 78 -5.44 8.64 8.27
C GLY A 78 -4.71 9.28 9.43
N GLY A 79 -5.11 10.50 9.70
CA GLY A 79 -4.57 11.33 10.75
C GLY A 79 -5.11 12.74 10.62
N GLY A 80 -4.70 13.64 11.53
CA GLY A 80 -5.18 15.01 11.53
C GLY A 80 -4.89 15.73 10.20
N PRO A 81 -5.87 16.48 9.67
CA PRO A 81 -5.70 17.17 8.39
C PRO A 81 -4.61 18.25 8.42
N ASP A 82 -4.26 18.74 9.59
CA ASP A 82 -3.24 19.78 9.79
C ASP A 82 -1.82 19.23 9.96
N THR A 83 -1.64 17.91 9.99
CA THR A 83 -0.31 17.30 10.02
C THR A 83 0.46 17.65 8.75
N ARG A 84 1.81 17.73 8.85
CA ARG A 84 2.64 18.04 7.70
C ARG A 84 2.40 17.08 6.55
N TRP A 85 2.39 15.78 6.81
CA TRP A 85 2.21 14.77 5.76
C TRP A 85 0.83 14.83 5.10
N SER A 86 -0.23 15.11 5.87
CA SER A 86 -1.58 15.24 5.31
C SER A 86 -1.71 16.48 4.42
N ARG A 87 -1.12 17.60 4.83
CA ARG A 87 -1.03 18.81 4.02
C ARG A 87 -0.19 18.61 2.76
N ASN A 88 0.90 17.86 2.84
CA ASN A 88 1.71 17.51 1.68
C ASN A 88 0.89 16.71 0.67
N LEU A 89 0.17 15.68 1.10
CA LEU A 89 -0.65 14.84 0.23
C LEU A 89 -1.82 15.59 -0.40
N ALA A 90 -2.41 16.55 0.31
CA ALA A 90 -3.46 17.41 -0.25
C ALA A 90 -2.96 18.27 -1.42
N ALA A 91 -1.70 18.67 -1.41
CA ALA A 91 -1.07 19.47 -2.46
C ALA A 91 -0.39 18.60 -3.55
N ASN A 92 0.15 17.46 -3.17
CA ASN A 92 0.84 16.53 -4.08
C ASN A 92 0.52 15.10 -3.64
N PRO A 93 -0.31 14.37 -4.40
CA PRO A 93 -0.79 13.05 -4.00
C PRO A 93 0.25 11.94 -4.15
N GLN A 94 1.43 12.22 -4.67
CA GLN A 94 2.50 11.24 -4.82
C GLN A 94 3.02 10.78 -3.46
N VAL A 95 3.14 9.48 -3.29
CA VAL A 95 3.55 8.87 -2.04
C VAL A 95 4.43 7.65 -2.27
N ALA A 96 5.43 7.47 -1.40
CA ALA A 96 6.11 6.21 -1.21
C ALA A 96 5.84 5.70 0.21
N MET A 97 5.57 4.42 0.35
CA MET A 97 5.35 3.76 1.64
C MET A 97 6.28 2.58 1.77
N HIS A 98 6.80 2.35 2.97
CA HIS A 98 7.56 1.13 3.26
C HIS A 98 7.28 0.60 4.67
N LEU A 99 7.57 -0.68 4.87
CA LEU A 99 7.55 -1.31 6.17
C LEU A 99 8.87 -1.08 6.92
N GLU A 100 8.94 -1.50 8.18
CA GLU A 100 10.08 -1.15 9.06
C GLU A 100 11.37 -1.92 8.78
N SER A 101 11.28 -3.16 8.29
CA SER A 101 12.46 -3.98 8.05
C SER A 101 13.20 -3.55 6.78
N GLY A 102 14.54 -3.41 6.90
CA GLY A 102 15.44 -3.28 5.77
C GLY A 102 15.93 -4.61 5.20
N ASP A 103 15.57 -5.74 5.82
CA ASP A 103 15.96 -7.09 5.40
C ASP A 103 14.78 -7.89 4.82
N ASP A 104 13.59 -7.69 5.35
CA ASP A 104 12.32 -8.20 4.80
C ASP A 104 11.50 -7.01 4.32
N VAL A 105 11.79 -6.56 3.10
CA VAL A 105 11.40 -5.27 2.57
C VAL A 105 10.09 -5.35 1.82
N VAL A 106 9.20 -4.39 2.07
CA VAL A 106 8.06 -4.05 1.22
C VAL A 106 8.05 -2.54 1.00
N ILE A 107 7.98 -2.13 -0.25
CA ILE A 107 7.86 -0.73 -0.68
C ILE A 107 6.69 -0.63 -1.65
N LEU A 108 5.80 0.32 -1.41
CA LEU A 108 4.71 0.66 -2.32
C LEU A 108 4.86 2.11 -2.78
N GLU A 109 4.63 2.36 -4.05
CA GLU A 109 4.62 3.69 -4.64
C GLU A 109 3.32 3.92 -5.39
N GLY A 110 2.81 5.14 -5.35
CA GLY A 110 1.60 5.50 -6.09
C GLY A 110 1.08 6.87 -5.74
N GLU A 111 -0.15 7.10 -6.15
CA GLU A 111 -0.92 8.30 -5.81
C GLU A 111 -2.00 7.94 -4.79
N VAL A 112 -2.26 8.85 -3.88
CA VAL A 112 -3.35 8.70 -2.91
C VAL A 112 -4.60 9.43 -3.37
N GLU A 113 -5.73 8.88 -2.98
CA GLU A 113 -7.04 9.52 -3.00
C GLU A 113 -7.53 9.73 -1.57
N ARG A 114 -8.52 10.57 -1.38
CA ARG A 114 -9.08 10.86 -0.07
C ARG A 114 -10.55 10.43 0.00
N ILE A 115 -10.89 9.65 1.02
CA ILE A 115 -12.29 9.32 1.34
C ILE A 115 -12.75 10.24 2.44
N THR A 116 -13.80 11.02 2.16
CA THR A 116 -14.42 11.97 3.09
C THR A 116 -15.89 11.72 3.31
N ASP A 117 -16.55 11.01 2.40
CA ASP A 117 -17.98 10.74 2.44
C ASP A 117 -18.29 9.53 3.34
N PRO A 118 -19.06 9.69 4.44
CA PRO A 118 -19.46 8.58 5.29
C PRO A 118 -20.31 7.51 4.57
N ALA A 119 -20.92 7.86 3.45
CA ALA A 119 -21.68 6.91 2.61
C ALA A 119 -20.77 6.07 1.68
N HIS A 120 -19.46 6.31 1.69
CA HIS A 120 -18.52 5.51 0.88
C HIS A 120 -18.61 4.03 1.26
N PRO A 121 -18.66 3.10 0.27
CA PRO A 121 -18.86 1.66 0.53
C PRO A 121 -17.83 1.04 1.47
N MET A 122 -16.61 1.58 1.50
CA MET A 122 -15.53 1.08 2.34
C MET A 122 -15.48 1.67 3.75
N ALA A 123 -16.25 2.72 4.06
CA ALA A 123 -16.14 3.44 5.32
C ALA A 123 -16.29 2.53 6.54
N SER A 124 -17.33 1.70 6.58
CA SER A 124 -17.57 0.76 7.67
C SER A 124 -16.48 -0.32 7.78
N ARG A 125 -16.04 -0.86 6.66
CA ARG A 125 -14.98 -1.89 6.64
C ARG A 125 -13.63 -1.35 7.12
N ILE A 126 -13.30 -0.11 6.77
CA ILE A 126 -12.08 0.55 7.24
C ILE A 126 -12.13 0.71 8.76
N ASP A 127 -13.25 1.21 9.29
CA ASP A 127 -13.44 1.39 10.73
C ASP A 127 -13.36 0.06 11.48
N ASP A 128 -14.01 -0.99 10.97
CA ASP A 128 -13.97 -2.34 11.57
C ASP A 128 -12.54 -2.90 11.56
N ALA A 129 -11.79 -2.67 10.49
CA ALA A 129 -10.39 -3.09 10.40
C ALA A 129 -9.48 -2.33 11.37
N TYR A 130 -9.68 -1.02 11.56
CA TYR A 130 -8.97 -0.25 12.58
C TYR A 130 -9.29 -0.73 14.00
N GLU A 131 -10.55 -0.98 14.29
CA GLU A 131 -10.96 -1.49 15.60
C GLU A 131 -10.36 -2.85 15.92
N ALA A 132 -10.36 -3.78 14.93
CA ALA A 132 -9.75 -5.08 15.08
C ALA A 132 -8.23 -5.01 15.30
N LYS A 133 -7.56 -4.07 14.65
CA LYS A 133 -6.10 -3.95 14.68
C LYS A 133 -5.56 -3.11 15.85
N TYR A 134 -6.20 -1.97 16.11
CA TYR A 134 -5.71 -0.96 17.06
C TYR A 134 -6.63 -0.74 18.26
N GLN A 135 -7.73 -1.47 18.34
CA GLN A 135 -8.76 -1.34 19.38
C GLN A 135 -9.39 0.07 19.45
N MET A 136 -9.46 0.73 18.30
CA MET A 136 -10.14 2.01 18.15
C MET A 136 -10.63 2.19 16.71
N ARG A 137 -11.80 2.81 16.56
CA ARG A 137 -12.33 3.22 15.26
C ARG A 137 -11.67 4.52 14.84
N HIS A 138 -11.33 4.63 13.56
CA HIS A 138 -10.60 5.80 13.06
C HIS A 138 -11.53 6.92 12.61
N GLY A 139 -12.61 6.59 11.93
CA GLY A 139 -13.46 7.56 11.24
C GLY A 139 -12.83 8.11 9.94
N LEU A 140 -13.49 9.11 9.38
CA LEU A 140 -13.04 9.80 8.16
C LEU A 140 -12.48 11.20 8.50
N PRO A 141 -11.64 11.79 7.68
CA PRO A 141 -11.16 11.30 6.37
C PRO A 141 -10.05 10.25 6.48
N VAL A 142 -9.89 9.46 5.42
CA VAL A 142 -8.75 8.55 5.24
C VAL A 142 -8.14 8.74 3.86
N TRP A 143 -6.84 8.50 3.76
CA TRP A 143 -6.10 8.41 2.51
C TRP A 143 -6.12 6.97 2.01
N VAL A 144 -6.16 6.80 0.71
CA VAL A 144 -6.23 5.50 0.03
C VAL A 144 -5.06 5.37 -0.91
N LEU A 145 -4.20 4.38 -0.68
CA LEU A 145 -3.10 4.04 -1.57
C LEU A 145 -3.39 2.71 -2.26
N ARG A 146 -3.69 2.78 -3.56
CA ARG A 146 -3.61 1.63 -4.47
C ARG A 146 -2.24 1.65 -5.10
N PRO A 147 -1.41 0.61 -4.92
CA PRO A 147 -0.06 0.64 -5.46
C PRO A 147 -0.06 0.77 -6.98
N GLN A 148 0.80 1.61 -7.53
CA GLN A 148 1.16 1.63 -8.95
C GLN A 148 2.41 0.79 -9.19
N VAL A 149 3.33 0.79 -8.24
CA VAL A 149 4.52 -0.05 -8.22
C VAL A 149 4.69 -0.61 -6.82
N ALA A 150 5.07 -1.88 -6.73
CA ALA A 150 5.46 -2.51 -5.48
C ALA A 150 6.80 -3.21 -5.63
N PHE A 151 7.60 -3.21 -4.56
CA PHE A 151 8.84 -3.95 -4.43
C PHE A 151 8.84 -4.76 -3.15
N ALA A 152 9.39 -5.97 -3.21
CA ALA A 152 9.64 -6.76 -2.02
C ALA A 152 10.84 -7.67 -2.20
N TRP A 153 11.52 -7.96 -1.09
CA TRP A 153 12.56 -8.98 -0.99
C TRP A 153 12.79 -9.38 0.46
N SER A 154 13.23 -10.58 0.67
CA SER A 154 13.67 -11.10 1.97
C SER A 154 15.04 -11.78 1.90
N LYS A 155 15.54 -11.99 0.67
CA LYS A 155 16.87 -12.53 0.34
C LYS A 155 17.45 -11.73 -0.82
N PHE A 156 17.86 -10.52 -0.53
CA PHE A 156 18.42 -9.62 -1.54
C PHE A 156 19.81 -10.09 -2.00
N PRO A 157 20.15 -10.13 -3.30
CA PRO A 157 19.31 -9.73 -4.44
C PRO A 157 18.45 -10.86 -5.02
N ASP A 158 18.58 -12.09 -4.53
CA ASP A 158 18.11 -13.31 -5.19
C ASP A 158 16.59 -13.33 -5.44
N ASN A 159 15.79 -12.88 -4.47
CA ASN A 159 14.35 -12.86 -4.59
C ASN A 159 13.75 -11.45 -4.75
N ALA A 160 14.56 -10.46 -5.08
CA ALA A 160 14.06 -9.11 -5.33
C ALA A 160 12.99 -9.12 -6.43
N THR A 161 11.81 -8.61 -6.10
CA THR A 161 10.63 -8.66 -6.95
C THR A 161 10.00 -7.29 -7.08
N ARG A 162 9.53 -7.00 -8.30
CA ARG A 162 8.74 -5.80 -8.62
C ARG A 162 7.40 -6.21 -9.21
N TRP A 163 6.35 -5.51 -8.85
CA TRP A 163 5.04 -5.58 -9.50
C TRP A 163 4.66 -4.21 -10.05
N LEU A 164 4.17 -4.19 -11.27
CA LEU A 164 3.60 -3.01 -11.91
C LEU A 164 2.10 -3.21 -12.02
N PHE A 165 1.35 -2.20 -11.60
CA PHE A 165 -0.11 -2.21 -11.68
C PHE A 165 -0.53 -1.29 -12.81
N SER A 166 -1.42 -1.77 -13.69
CA SER A 166 -1.99 -0.96 -14.74
C SER A 166 -2.98 0.04 -14.13
N GLU A 167 -2.96 1.28 -14.63
CA GLU A 167 -4.07 2.21 -14.41
C GLU A 167 -5.31 1.63 -15.09
N GLU A 168 -6.43 1.55 -14.34
CA GLU A 168 -7.75 1.25 -14.89
C GLU A 168 -8.39 2.52 -15.42
#